data_b69a890031d64b0143dc25dcda694b38
#
_entry.id   b69a890031d64b0143dc25dcda694b38
#
_cell.length_a   1.000
_cell.length_b   1.000
_cell.length_c   1.000
_cell.angle_alpha   90.00
_cell.angle_beta   90.00
_cell.angle_gamma   90.00
#
_symmetry.space_group_name_H-M   'P 1'
#
loop_
_entity.id
_entity.type
_entity.pdbx_description
1 polymer ?
#
loop_
_entity_poly.entity_id
_entity_poly.type
_entity_poly.pdbx_seq_one_letter_code
_entity_poly.pdbx_strand_id
1 'polypeptide(L)' 'MNRYLPEMLSEEEIAAEVAAVLSETGASGMADMGKVMGALKSRLAGKADMALVNQAVKAALSR' A
#
# COMPACT_ATOMS: atom_id res chain seq x y z
N MET A 1 -8.11 -4.11 24.51
CA MET A 1 -7.80 -3.80 23.86
C MET A 1 -6.91 -2.97 23.83
N ASN A 2 -6.17 -2.71 23.32
CA ASN A 2 -5.27 -1.97 23.40
C ASN A 2 -5.41 -0.96 22.56
N ARG A 3 -5.10 0.08 22.77
CA ARG A 3 -5.18 1.00 22.10
C ARG A 3 -4.01 1.60 21.88
N TYR A 4 -3.55 1.91 20.96
CA TYR A 4 -2.36 2.30 20.64
C TYR A 4 -2.54 3.12 19.40
N LEU A 5 -2.06 4.26 19.32
CA LEU A 5 -2.19 5.14 18.21
C LEU A 5 -0.90 5.27 17.49
N PRO A 6 -0.60 4.37 16.61
CA PRO A 6 0.65 4.41 15.90
C PRO A 6 0.66 5.59 14.95
N GLU A 7 1.79 6.16 14.75
CA GLU A 7 1.92 7.21 13.78
C GLU A 7 1.94 6.65 12.40
N MET A 8 2.25 5.37 12.27
CA MET A 8 2.31 4.74 10.97
C MET A 8 1.35 3.57 10.94
N LEU A 9 0.87 3.28 9.74
CA LEU A 9 -0.07 2.20 9.57
C LEU A 9 0.63 0.87 9.75
N SER A 10 -0.11 -0.12 10.20
CA SER A 10 0.42 -1.47 10.33
C SER A 10 0.45 -2.12 8.97
N GLU A 11 1.08 -3.29 8.90
CA GLU A 11 1.14 -4.02 7.64
C GLU A 11 -0.24 -4.35 7.13
N GLU A 12 -1.14 -4.68 8.03
CA GLU A 12 -2.50 -5.00 7.61
C GLU A 12 -3.17 -3.81 6.99
N GLU A 13 -2.96 -2.65 7.57
CA GLU A 13 -3.57 -1.45 7.02
C GLU A 13 -2.93 -1.07 5.71
N ILE A 14 -1.63 -1.25 5.61
CA ILE A 14 -0.95 -0.99 4.36
C ILE A 14 -1.49 -1.92 3.28
N ALA A 15 -1.67 -3.19 3.60
CA ALA A 15 -2.21 -4.14 2.65
C ALA A 15 -3.61 -3.75 2.21
N ALA A 16 -4.41 -3.25 3.13
CA ALA A 16 -5.76 -2.81 2.80
C ALA A 16 -5.73 -1.63 1.84
N GLU A 17 -4.82 -0.69 2.07
CA GLU A 17 -4.69 0.44 1.19
C GLU A 17 -4.22 0.01 -0.20
N VAL A 18 -3.28 -0.93 -0.22
CA VAL A 18 -2.79 -1.45 -1.48
C VAL A 18 -3.94 -2.08 -2.26
N ALA A 19 -4.72 -2.90 -1.58
CA ALA A 19 -5.85 -3.55 -2.23
C ALA A 19 -6.85 -2.52 -2.77
N ALA A 20 -7.10 -1.48 -2.01
CA ALA A 20 -8.02 -0.44 -2.45
C ALA A 20 -7.50 0.25 -3.71
N VAL A 21 -6.20 0.58 -3.71
CA VAL A 21 -5.61 1.25 -4.86
C VAL A 21 -5.62 0.32 -6.07
N LEU A 22 -5.31 -0.95 -5.85
CA LEU A 22 -5.32 -1.91 -6.96
C LEU A 22 -6.71 -1.97 -7.58
N SER A 23 -7.73 -1.94 -6.75
CA SER A 23 -9.09 -1.98 -7.24
C SER A 23 -9.43 -0.70 -7.99
N GLU A 24 -8.98 0.42 -7.48
CA GLU A 24 -9.28 1.71 -8.11
C GLU A 24 -8.57 1.88 -9.43
N THR A 25 -7.33 1.47 -9.49
CA THR A 25 -6.55 1.65 -10.71
C THR A 25 -6.70 0.50 -11.68
N GLY A 26 -7.25 -0.60 -11.22
CA GLY A 26 -7.36 -1.77 -12.06
C GLY A 26 -6.03 -2.42 -12.34
N ALA A 27 -5.04 -2.18 -11.48
CA ALA A 27 -3.72 -2.74 -11.69
C ALA A 27 -3.78 -4.25 -11.58
N SER A 28 -3.11 -4.92 -12.49
CA SER A 28 -3.11 -6.38 -12.46
C SER A 28 -1.75 -6.97 -12.74
N GLY A 29 -0.72 -6.16 -12.80
CA GLY A 29 0.61 -6.67 -13.06
C GLY A 29 1.67 -5.67 -12.69
N MET A 30 2.92 -6.10 -12.80
CA MET A 30 4.03 -5.25 -12.44
C MET A 30 4.12 -3.99 -13.29
N ALA A 31 3.54 -4.04 -14.48
CA ALA A 31 3.56 -2.88 -15.35
C ALA A 31 2.80 -1.71 -14.73
N ASP A 32 1.85 -1.99 -13.86
CA ASP A 32 1.06 -0.94 -13.22
C ASP A 32 1.64 -0.52 -11.89
N MET A 33 2.78 -1.07 -11.52
CA MET A 33 3.36 -0.79 -10.22
C MET A 33 3.61 0.69 -10.00
N GLY A 34 4.05 1.37 -11.05
CA GLY A 34 4.31 2.79 -10.93
C GLY A 34 3.06 3.58 -10.56
N LYS A 35 1.95 3.23 -11.19
CA LYS A 35 0.70 3.89 -10.88
C LYS A 35 0.27 3.62 -9.46
N VAL A 36 0.37 2.36 -9.05
CA VAL A 36 -0.04 1.98 -7.70
C VAL A 36 0.84 2.67 -6.68
N MET A 37 2.13 2.66 -6.92
CA MET A 37 3.06 3.31 -5.99
C MET A 37 2.79 4.81 -5.89
N GLY A 38 2.51 5.45 -7.02
CA GLY A 38 2.21 6.86 -7.00
C GLY A 38 0.98 7.18 -6.17
N ALA A 39 -0.06 6.38 -6.36
CA ALA A 39 -1.29 6.59 -5.62
C ALA A 39 -1.07 6.33 -4.13
N LEU A 40 -0.36 5.25 -3.81
CA LEU A 40 -0.12 4.93 -2.41
C LEU A 40 0.77 5.95 -1.74
N LYS A 41 1.75 6.44 -2.48
CA LYS A 41 2.63 7.44 -1.95
C LYS A 41 1.83 8.67 -1.51
N SER A 42 0.87 9.04 -2.32
CA SER A 42 0.02 10.17 -1.99
C SER A 42 -0.88 9.88 -0.80
N ARG A 43 -1.43 8.67 -0.76
CA ARG A 43 -2.35 8.31 0.32
C ARG A 43 -1.65 8.05 1.63
N LEU A 44 -0.47 7.46 1.57
CA LEU A 44 0.24 7.01 2.76
C LEU A 44 1.44 7.87 3.11
N ALA A 45 1.58 9.00 2.47
CA ALA A 45 2.72 9.87 2.74
C ALA A 45 2.75 10.23 4.22
N GLY A 46 3.86 9.95 4.87
CA GLY A 46 4.00 10.25 6.28
C GLY A 46 3.27 9.29 7.18
N LYS A 47 2.56 8.32 6.63
CA LYS A 47 1.79 7.39 7.45
C LYS A 47 2.32 5.97 7.36
N ALA A 48 3.17 5.69 6.42
CA ALA A 48 3.69 4.35 6.27
C ALA A 48 5.10 4.41 5.71
N ASP A 49 5.87 3.37 6.04
CA ASP A 49 7.21 3.25 5.51
C ASP A 49 7.10 2.83 4.06
N MET A 50 7.69 3.62 3.17
CA MET A 50 7.58 3.32 1.74
C MET A 50 8.21 1.98 1.40
N ALA A 51 9.18 1.53 2.18
CA ALA A 51 9.75 0.22 1.93
C ALA A 51 8.71 -0.87 2.14
N LEU A 52 7.91 -0.73 3.19
CA LEU A 52 6.84 -1.69 3.44
C LEU A 52 5.77 -1.59 2.37
N VAL A 53 5.44 -0.38 1.97
CA VAL A 53 4.44 -0.20 0.92
C VAL A 53 4.91 -0.86 -0.36
N ASN A 54 6.18 -0.66 -0.69
CA ASN A 54 6.75 -1.25 -1.89
C ASN A 54 6.64 -2.77 -1.84
N GLN A 55 6.98 -3.36 -0.70
CA GLN A 55 6.90 -4.81 -0.55
C GLN A 55 5.46 -5.29 -0.69
N ALA A 56 4.54 -4.56 -0.09
CA ALA A 56 3.13 -4.95 -0.16
C ALA A 56 2.64 -4.90 -1.60
N VAL A 57 3.02 -3.88 -2.33
CA VAL A 57 2.60 -3.76 -3.72
C VAL A 57 3.20 -4.88 -4.56
N LYS A 58 4.48 -5.16 -4.37
CA LYS A 58 5.12 -6.23 -5.12
C LYS A 58 4.43 -7.56 -4.84
N ALA A 59 4.15 -7.82 -3.58
CA ALA A 59 3.50 -9.07 -3.22
C ALA A 59 2.12 -9.15 -3.85
N ALA A 60 1.41 -8.04 -3.84
CA ALA A 60 0.06 -8.04 -4.39
C ALA A 60 0.06 -8.22 -5.89
N LEU A 61 1.01 -7.61 -6.57
CA LEU A 61 1.03 -7.65 -8.02
C LEU A 61 1.68 -8.91 -8.58
N SER A 62 2.49 -9.58 -7.79
CA SER A 62 3.17 -10.76 -8.29
C SER A 62 2.46 -12.05 -7.96
N ARG A 63 1.24 -11.97 -7.39
CA ARG A 63 0.53 -13.19 -7.03
C ARG A 63 -0.03 -13.91 -8.20
#